data_92363c149cb239b68fb11da040a137b2
#
_entry.id   92363c149cb239b68fb11da040a137b2
#
_cell.length_a   1.000
_cell.length_b   1.000
_cell.length_c   1.000
_cell.angle_alpha   90.00
_cell.angle_beta   90.00
_cell.angle_gamma   90.00
#
_symmetry.space_group_name_H-M   'P 1'
#
loop_
_entity.id
_entity.type
_entity.pdbx_description
1 polymer ?
#
loop_
_entity_poly.entity_id
_entity_poly.type
_entity_poly.pdbx_seq_one_letter_code
_entity_poly.pdbx_strand_id
1 'polypeptide(L)'
;MVYIIKKDGTKEEFDANKIKRAVNKSAGRVMYRFTDDEINFICKYATDRAEAMSRERKGGKIMIQDMHNIVEGALEQVNPAVAKSYRDYRNYKVDFIHMMDEVYTKSQSIRYIGDKSNANTDSALVATKRSLIFNELNKELYRKFFMNRNELQACKDGYIYIHDQSARLDTMNCCLFDVGSVLRGGFEMGNVWYNEPKTLDTAFDVMGDIILSTAAQQY
;
A
#
# COMPACT_ATOMS: atom_id res chain seq x y z
N MET A 1 -22.48 20.10 24.83
CA MET A 1 -21.51 20.23 23.72
C MET A 1 -20.66 18.96 23.69
N VAL A 2 -20.66 18.24 22.59
CA VAL A 2 -19.98 16.94 22.46
C VAL A 2 -18.63 17.16 21.78
N TYR A 3 -17.59 16.55 22.32
CA TYR A 3 -16.23 16.64 21.76
C TYR A 3 -15.70 15.28 21.35
N ILE A 4 -15.09 15.24 20.17
CA ILE A 4 -14.47 14.06 19.60
C ILE A 4 -12.96 14.14 19.79
N ILE A 5 -12.36 13.07 20.31
CA ILE A 5 -10.91 12.93 20.41
C ILE A 5 -10.44 12.10 19.19
N LYS A 6 -9.59 12.71 18.37
CA LYS A 6 -8.97 12.05 17.23
C LYS A 6 -7.85 11.08 17.64
N LYS A 7 -7.36 10.28 16.69
CA LYS A 7 -6.25 9.33 16.94
C LYS A 7 -4.96 10.01 17.37
N ASP A 8 -4.70 11.24 16.92
CA ASP A 8 -3.57 12.08 17.30
C ASP A 8 -3.74 12.81 18.65
N GLY A 9 -4.84 12.55 19.35
CA GLY A 9 -5.17 13.20 20.63
C GLY A 9 -5.82 14.57 20.48
N THR A 10 -5.96 15.12 19.28
CA THR A 10 -6.60 16.42 19.09
C THR A 10 -8.09 16.37 19.41
N LYS A 11 -8.58 17.45 20.02
CA LYS A 11 -9.98 17.62 20.43
C LYS A 11 -10.71 18.45 19.38
N GLU A 12 -11.81 17.94 18.88
CA GLU A 12 -12.67 18.62 17.91
C GLU A 12 -14.13 18.60 18.34
N GLU A 13 -14.86 19.66 18.05
CA GLU A 13 -16.29 19.70 18.28
C GLU A 13 -17.02 18.78 17.29
N PHE A 14 -18.08 18.09 17.78
CA PHE A 14 -18.92 17.24 16.98
C PHE A 14 -19.62 18.05 15.87
N ASP A 15 -19.50 17.59 14.63
CA ASP A 15 -20.13 18.19 13.45
C ASP A 15 -20.83 17.13 12.61
N ALA A 16 -22.17 17.16 12.60
CA ALA A 16 -23.00 16.24 11.83
C ALA A 16 -22.77 16.35 10.30
N ASN A 17 -22.33 17.50 9.80
CA ASN A 17 -22.02 17.66 8.38
C ASN A 17 -20.82 16.80 7.95
N LYS A 18 -19.89 16.52 8.86
CA LYS A 18 -18.79 15.58 8.58
C LYS A 18 -19.30 14.17 8.39
N ILE A 19 -20.29 13.76 9.19
CA ILE A 19 -20.96 12.46 9.04
C ILE A 19 -21.65 12.40 7.68
N LYS A 20 -22.49 13.39 7.36
CA LYS A 20 -23.19 13.49 6.05
C LYS A 20 -22.21 13.33 4.88
N ARG A 21 -21.08 14.04 4.91
CA ARG A 21 -20.05 13.93 3.85
C ARG A 21 -19.42 12.53 3.79
N ALA A 22 -19.12 11.91 4.93
CA ALA A 22 -18.48 10.61 4.99
C ALA A 22 -19.41 9.49 4.47
N VAL A 23 -20.68 9.50 4.88
CA VAL A 23 -21.65 8.47 4.46
C VAL A 23 -22.00 8.59 2.98
N ASN A 24 -22.15 9.81 2.45
CA ASN A 24 -22.37 10.03 1.01
C ASN A 24 -21.18 9.53 0.16
N LYS A 25 -19.94 9.72 0.60
CA LYS A 25 -18.77 9.16 -0.08
C LYS A 25 -18.80 7.62 -0.09
N SER A 26 -19.25 6.99 0.99
CA SER A 26 -19.35 5.53 1.07
C SER A 26 -20.48 4.98 0.21
N ALA A 27 -21.62 5.69 0.16
CA ALA A 27 -22.73 5.37 -0.73
C ALA A 27 -22.32 5.48 -2.21
N GLY A 28 -21.59 6.52 -2.59
CA GLY A 28 -21.07 6.68 -3.95
C GLY A 28 -20.18 5.53 -4.44
N ARG A 29 -19.43 4.87 -3.54
CA ARG A 29 -18.59 3.70 -3.88
C ARG A 29 -19.40 2.46 -4.26
N VAL A 30 -20.63 2.36 -3.79
CA VAL A 30 -21.56 1.25 -4.08
C VAL A 30 -22.70 1.70 -4.98
N MET A 31 -22.57 2.84 -5.63
CA MET A 31 -23.56 3.46 -6.54
C MET A 31 -24.95 3.66 -5.88
N TYR A 32 -24.95 3.89 -4.57
CA TYR A 32 -26.15 4.19 -3.81
C TYR A 32 -26.30 5.69 -3.58
N ARG A 33 -27.53 6.18 -3.61
CA ARG A 33 -27.86 7.57 -3.30
C ARG A 33 -28.91 7.62 -2.20
N PHE A 34 -28.56 8.21 -1.08
CA PHE A 34 -29.48 8.40 0.03
C PHE A 34 -30.59 9.40 -0.31
N THR A 35 -31.77 9.15 0.21
CA THR A 35 -32.84 10.15 0.33
C THR A 35 -32.51 11.14 1.46
N ASP A 36 -33.21 12.29 1.46
CA ASP A 36 -33.03 13.26 2.55
C ASP A 36 -33.47 12.70 3.91
N ASP A 37 -34.51 11.87 3.92
CA ASP A 37 -35.00 11.21 5.16
C ASP A 37 -33.97 10.22 5.72
N GLU A 38 -33.34 9.43 4.88
CA GLU A 38 -32.27 8.51 5.30
C GLU A 38 -31.06 9.25 5.85
N ILE A 39 -30.62 10.32 5.20
CA ILE A 39 -29.53 11.17 5.70
C ILE A 39 -29.88 11.81 7.03
N ASN A 40 -31.10 12.34 7.17
CA ASN A 40 -31.59 12.95 8.40
C ASN A 40 -31.63 11.92 9.53
N PHE A 41 -32.10 10.69 9.25
CA PHE A 41 -32.10 9.59 10.20
C PHE A 41 -30.67 9.26 10.68
N ILE A 42 -29.72 9.07 9.75
CA ILE A 42 -28.34 8.75 10.08
C ILE A 42 -27.70 9.84 10.95
N CYS A 43 -27.88 11.10 10.55
CA CYS A 43 -27.34 12.24 11.30
C CYS A 43 -27.95 12.36 12.69
N LYS A 44 -29.26 12.21 12.79
CA LYS A 44 -29.98 12.26 14.08
C LYS A 44 -29.57 11.12 14.98
N TYR A 45 -29.56 9.88 14.48
CA TYR A 45 -29.12 8.71 15.24
C TYR A 45 -27.70 8.89 15.80
N ALA A 46 -26.78 9.38 14.93
CA ALA A 46 -25.41 9.60 15.34
C ALA A 46 -25.28 10.70 16.41
N THR A 47 -26.07 11.78 16.29
CA THR A 47 -26.10 12.87 17.27
C THR A 47 -26.64 12.40 18.59
N ASP A 48 -27.81 11.74 18.62
CA ASP A 48 -28.46 11.26 19.83
C ASP A 48 -27.57 10.26 20.60
N ARG A 49 -26.94 9.33 19.87
CA ARG A 49 -26.00 8.36 20.46
C ARG A 49 -24.73 9.00 20.97
N ALA A 50 -24.16 9.95 20.24
CA ALA A 50 -22.99 10.68 20.69
C ALA A 50 -23.27 11.50 21.96
N GLU A 51 -24.44 12.17 22.03
CA GLU A 51 -24.85 12.89 23.23
C GLU A 51 -25.06 11.96 24.43
N ALA A 52 -25.75 10.82 24.25
CA ALA A 52 -25.95 9.82 25.29
C ALA A 52 -24.61 9.32 25.83
N MET A 53 -23.71 8.90 24.96
CA MET A 53 -22.37 8.42 25.32
C MET A 53 -21.53 9.50 26.02
N SER A 54 -21.65 10.76 25.57
CA SER A 54 -20.98 11.90 26.20
C SER A 54 -21.43 12.15 27.63
N ARG A 55 -22.72 11.93 27.93
CA ARG A 55 -23.27 12.07 29.30
C ARG A 55 -22.80 10.96 30.25
N GLU A 56 -22.64 9.74 29.73
CA GLU A 56 -22.20 8.57 30.50
C GLU A 56 -20.71 8.59 30.84
N ARG A 57 -19.90 9.25 30.00
CA ARG A 57 -18.44 9.28 30.17
C ARG A 57 -17.96 10.48 30.99
N LYS A 58 -17.09 10.24 31.98
CA LYS A 58 -16.43 11.28 32.72
C LYS A 58 -15.66 12.22 31.77
N GLY A 59 -16.06 13.50 31.75
CA GLY A 59 -15.44 14.52 30.91
C GLY A 59 -16.03 14.70 29.52
N GLY A 60 -17.13 14.04 29.18
CA GLY A 60 -17.89 14.27 27.94
C GLY A 60 -17.15 14.01 26.63
N LYS A 61 -16.08 13.22 26.67
CA LYS A 61 -15.20 12.97 25.52
C LYS A 61 -15.56 11.64 24.84
N ILE A 62 -15.69 11.67 23.52
CA ILE A 62 -15.94 10.48 22.70
C ILE A 62 -14.72 10.26 21.82
N MET A 63 -14.24 9.02 21.75
CA MET A 63 -13.15 8.68 20.83
C MET A 63 -13.68 8.59 19.39
N ILE A 64 -12.87 8.96 18.43
CA ILE A 64 -13.24 8.87 17.01
C ILE A 64 -13.67 7.45 16.60
N GLN A 65 -13.13 6.43 17.26
CA GLN A 65 -13.52 5.04 17.02
C GLN A 65 -14.97 4.77 17.42
N ASP A 66 -15.42 5.34 18.53
CA ASP A 66 -16.82 5.22 18.97
C ASP A 66 -17.77 5.87 17.96
N MET A 67 -17.38 7.05 17.43
CA MET A 67 -18.14 7.70 16.39
C MET A 67 -18.24 6.87 15.11
N HIS A 68 -17.16 6.21 14.72
CA HIS A 68 -17.22 5.29 13.58
C HIS A 68 -18.19 4.14 13.81
N ASN A 69 -18.20 3.55 15.00
CA ASN A 69 -19.12 2.45 15.34
C ASN A 69 -20.58 2.93 15.39
N ILE A 70 -20.83 4.13 15.90
CA ILE A 70 -22.17 4.75 15.91
C ILE A 70 -22.67 4.96 14.47
N VAL A 71 -21.86 5.56 13.61
CA VAL A 71 -22.22 5.81 12.20
C VAL A 71 -22.44 4.52 11.43
N GLU A 72 -21.58 3.53 11.65
CA GLU A 72 -21.74 2.19 11.08
C GLU A 72 -23.05 1.53 11.50
N GLY A 73 -23.40 1.60 12.78
CA GLY A 73 -24.68 1.07 13.29
C GLY A 73 -25.91 1.78 12.72
N ALA A 74 -25.83 3.08 12.43
CA ALA A 74 -26.88 3.81 11.71
C ALA A 74 -27.00 3.34 10.26
N LEU A 75 -25.87 3.17 9.58
CA LEU A 75 -25.81 2.71 8.18
C LEU A 75 -26.33 1.28 8.02
N GLU A 76 -26.04 0.37 8.96
CA GLU A 76 -26.56 -1.00 8.94
C GLU A 76 -28.11 -1.04 8.96
N GLN A 77 -28.75 -0.09 9.62
CA GLN A 77 -30.22 0.00 9.67
C GLN A 77 -30.82 0.57 8.38
N VAL A 78 -30.07 1.37 7.64
CA VAL A 78 -30.56 2.02 6.40
C VAL A 78 -30.15 1.22 5.17
N ASN A 79 -28.87 0.88 5.04
CA ASN A 79 -28.35 0.13 3.91
C ASN A 79 -27.05 -0.63 4.30
N PRO A 80 -27.13 -1.96 4.50
CA PRO A 80 -25.97 -2.78 4.88
C PRO A 80 -24.82 -2.75 3.87
N ALA A 81 -25.10 -2.56 2.57
CA ALA A 81 -24.04 -2.46 1.55
C ALA A 81 -23.21 -1.19 1.72
N VAL A 82 -23.86 -0.06 2.06
CA VAL A 82 -23.18 1.19 2.36
C VAL A 82 -22.41 1.09 3.69
N ALA A 83 -22.97 0.43 4.70
CA ALA A 83 -22.30 0.16 5.97
C ALA A 83 -21.01 -0.64 5.74
N LYS A 84 -21.08 -1.68 4.94
CA LYS A 84 -19.91 -2.47 4.55
C LYS A 84 -18.86 -1.60 3.82
N SER A 85 -19.27 -0.78 2.84
CA SER A 85 -18.36 0.13 2.13
C SER A 85 -17.69 1.13 3.07
N TYR A 86 -18.41 1.64 4.07
CA TYR A 86 -17.89 2.56 5.08
C TYR A 86 -16.83 1.86 5.96
N ARG A 87 -17.11 0.65 6.43
CA ARG A 87 -16.22 -0.20 7.24
C ARG A 87 -14.96 -0.58 6.46
N ASP A 88 -15.12 -1.06 5.22
CA ASP A 88 -14.03 -1.52 4.38
C ASP A 88 -13.04 -0.37 4.08
N TYR A 89 -13.53 0.82 3.77
CA TYR A 89 -12.67 1.99 3.57
C TYR A 89 -11.93 2.41 4.83
N ARG A 90 -12.59 2.38 5.98
CA ARG A 90 -11.95 2.67 7.27
C ARG A 90 -10.83 1.68 7.57
N ASN A 91 -11.10 0.38 7.39
CA ASN A 91 -10.13 -0.68 7.61
C ASN A 91 -8.96 -0.56 6.63
N TYR A 92 -9.24 -0.35 5.34
CA TYR A 92 -8.22 -0.10 4.34
C TYR A 92 -7.28 1.05 4.73
N LYS A 93 -7.84 2.17 5.20
CA LYS A 93 -7.02 3.32 5.64
C LYS A 93 -6.15 2.98 6.85
N VAL A 94 -6.67 2.23 7.81
CA VAL A 94 -5.90 1.78 8.98
C VAL A 94 -4.76 0.85 8.54
N ASP A 95 -5.08 -0.15 7.72
CA ASP A 95 -4.10 -1.12 7.21
C ASP A 95 -3.01 -0.44 6.38
N PHE A 96 -3.38 0.59 5.58
CA PHE A 96 -2.41 1.35 4.81
C PHE A 96 -1.45 2.15 5.71
N ILE A 97 -1.97 2.76 6.77
CA ILE A 97 -1.13 3.49 7.74
C ILE A 97 -0.17 2.52 8.42
N HIS A 98 -0.64 1.36 8.89
CA HIS A 98 0.24 0.35 9.50
C HIS A 98 1.32 -0.13 8.54
N MET A 99 0.98 -0.37 7.28
CA MET A 99 1.96 -0.72 6.25
C MET A 99 3.04 0.36 6.12
N MET A 100 2.66 1.64 6.07
CA MET A 100 3.61 2.74 5.97
C MET A 100 4.48 2.90 7.23
N ASP A 101 3.92 2.65 8.41
CA ASP A 101 4.68 2.65 9.66
C ASP A 101 5.72 1.51 9.69
N GLU A 102 5.37 0.33 9.17
CA GLU A 102 6.31 -0.80 9.01
C GLU A 102 7.45 -0.44 8.04
N VAL A 103 7.11 0.12 6.87
CA VAL A 103 8.11 0.59 5.89
C VAL A 103 9.03 1.64 6.53
N TYR A 104 8.45 2.62 7.25
CA TYR A 104 9.24 3.64 7.92
C TYR A 104 10.19 3.02 8.95
N THR A 105 9.71 2.13 9.81
CA THR A 105 10.53 1.48 10.85
C THR A 105 11.68 0.69 10.25
N LYS A 106 11.41 -0.12 9.22
CA LYS A 106 12.46 -0.85 8.50
C LYS A 106 13.43 0.08 7.79
N SER A 107 12.94 1.18 7.19
CA SER A 107 13.80 2.16 6.53
C SER A 107 14.79 2.81 7.49
N GLN A 108 14.39 3.09 8.75
CA GLN A 108 15.30 3.59 9.77
C GLN A 108 16.38 2.57 10.12
N SER A 109 16.03 1.28 10.25
CA SER A 109 17.00 0.22 10.47
C SER A 109 18.01 0.14 9.32
N ILE A 110 17.56 0.11 8.08
CA ILE A 110 18.42 0.08 6.89
C ILE A 110 19.32 1.32 6.84
N ARG A 111 18.78 2.50 7.15
CA ARG A 111 19.53 3.77 7.13
C ARG A 111 20.71 3.78 8.08
N TYR A 112 20.55 3.24 9.29
CA TYR A 112 21.57 3.30 10.33
C TYR A 112 22.47 2.08 10.36
N ILE A 113 21.91 0.89 10.19
CA ILE A 113 22.63 -0.38 10.37
C ILE A 113 23.01 -1.01 9.02
N GLY A 114 22.20 -0.77 7.98
CA GLY A 114 22.24 -1.50 6.71
C GLY A 114 21.54 -2.86 6.81
N ASP A 115 21.41 -3.53 5.69
CA ASP A 115 20.85 -4.89 5.64
C ASP A 115 21.98 -5.90 5.48
N LYS A 116 22.37 -6.51 6.58
CA LYS A 116 23.44 -7.52 6.61
C LYS A 116 23.01 -8.88 6.04
N SER A 117 21.71 -9.08 5.82
CA SER A 117 21.19 -10.32 5.23
C SER A 117 21.35 -10.35 3.70
N ASN A 118 21.58 -9.22 3.07
CA ASN A 118 21.82 -9.15 1.63
C ASN A 118 23.31 -9.34 1.31
N ALA A 119 23.68 -10.57 0.94
CA ALA A 119 25.06 -10.94 0.65
C ALA A 119 25.59 -10.41 -0.70
N ASN A 120 24.70 -9.92 -1.60
CA ASN A 120 25.08 -9.53 -2.95
C ASN A 120 25.47 -8.05 -3.07
N THR A 121 25.19 -7.23 -2.07
CA THR A 121 25.48 -5.79 -2.10
C THR A 121 26.10 -5.32 -0.79
N ASP A 122 26.97 -4.30 -0.87
CA ASP A 122 27.49 -3.63 0.31
C ASP A 122 26.42 -2.71 0.91
N SER A 123 25.79 -3.13 2.00
CA SER A 123 24.74 -2.40 2.70
C SER A 123 25.21 -1.09 3.37
N ALA A 124 26.50 -0.84 3.42
CA ALA A 124 27.07 0.41 3.94
C ALA A 124 26.94 1.58 2.93
N LEU A 125 26.91 1.28 1.64
CA LEU A 125 26.83 2.29 0.60
C LEU A 125 25.48 3.02 0.59
N VAL A 126 25.52 4.33 0.35
CA VAL A 126 24.30 5.17 0.31
C VAL A 126 23.36 4.74 -0.82
N ALA A 127 23.89 4.40 -2.00
CA ALA A 127 23.08 3.91 -3.11
C ALA A 127 22.36 2.60 -2.76
N THR A 128 23.07 1.67 -2.15
CA THR A 128 22.49 0.39 -1.69
C THR A 128 21.40 0.62 -0.64
N LYS A 129 21.62 1.50 0.33
CA LYS A 129 20.61 1.84 1.34
C LYS A 129 19.34 2.41 0.72
N ARG A 130 19.44 3.28 -0.28
CA ARG A 130 18.28 3.80 -1.03
C ARG A 130 17.52 2.67 -1.71
N SER A 131 18.21 1.78 -2.40
CA SER A 131 17.59 0.63 -3.09
C SER A 131 16.90 -0.30 -2.10
N LEU A 132 17.52 -0.61 -0.96
CA LEU A 132 16.93 -1.46 0.07
C LEU A 132 15.66 -0.85 0.68
N ILE A 133 15.65 0.45 0.95
CA ILE A 133 14.44 1.16 1.44
C ILE A 133 13.33 1.13 0.38
N PHE A 134 13.65 1.36 -0.88
CA PHE A 134 12.70 1.29 -1.98
C PHE A 134 12.14 -0.13 -2.16
N ASN A 135 12.98 -1.15 -2.02
CA ASN A 135 12.58 -2.54 -2.07
C ASN A 135 11.61 -2.92 -0.94
N GLU A 136 11.81 -2.42 0.28
CA GLU A 136 10.84 -2.64 1.37
C GLU A 136 9.48 -2.00 1.07
N LEU A 137 9.46 -0.80 0.51
CA LEU A 137 8.21 -0.17 0.06
C LEU A 137 7.50 -1.01 -1.00
N ASN A 138 8.21 -1.42 -2.05
CA ASN A 138 7.66 -2.24 -3.13
C ASN A 138 7.14 -3.58 -2.63
N LYS A 139 7.85 -4.24 -1.74
CA LYS A 139 7.45 -5.48 -1.11
C LYS A 139 6.13 -5.34 -0.34
N GLU A 140 5.97 -4.28 0.46
CA GLU A 140 4.74 -4.06 1.19
C GLU A 140 3.57 -3.66 0.27
N LEU A 141 3.83 -2.92 -0.82
CA LEU A 141 2.84 -2.65 -1.86
C LEU A 141 2.40 -3.95 -2.55
N TYR A 142 3.34 -4.82 -2.93
CA TYR A 142 3.03 -6.12 -3.50
C TYR A 142 2.14 -6.96 -2.57
N ARG A 143 2.50 -7.07 -1.31
CA ARG A 143 1.74 -7.79 -0.28
C ARG A 143 0.33 -7.24 -0.10
N LYS A 144 0.19 -5.92 -0.16
CA LYS A 144 -1.09 -5.25 0.06
C LYS A 144 -2.06 -5.37 -1.10
N PHE A 145 -1.57 -5.28 -2.35
CA PHE A 145 -2.41 -5.14 -3.53
C PHE A 145 -2.51 -6.42 -4.38
N PHE A 146 -1.52 -7.32 -4.29
CA PHE A 146 -1.44 -8.50 -5.16
C PHE A 146 -1.57 -9.82 -4.40
N MET A 147 -1.42 -9.84 -3.08
CA MET A 147 -1.59 -11.05 -2.28
C MET A 147 -2.93 -11.05 -1.54
N ASN A 148 -3.60 -12.19 -1.53
CA ASN A 148 -4.76 -12.38 -0.67
C ASN A 148 -4.35 -12.73 0.77
N ARG A 149 -5.32 -12.70 1.70
CA ARG A 149 -5.05 -12.94 3.13
C ARG A 149 -4.47 -14.32 3.43
N ASN A 150 -4.90 -15.35 2.70
CA ASN A 150 -4.43 -16.72 2.93
C ASN A 150 -3.00 -16.89 2.45
N GLU A 151 -2.66 -16.32 1.29
CA GLU A 151 -1.28 -16.31 0.76
C GLU A 151 -0.33 -15.56 1.70
N LEU A 152 -0.75 -14.37 2.15
CA LEU A 152 0.03 -13.57 3.09
C LEU A 152 0.25 -14.32 4.42
N GLN A 153 -0.79 -15.00 4.93
CA GLN A 153 -0.67 -15.78 6.15
C GLN A 153 0.23 -17.00 5.93
N ALA A 154 0.08 -17.71 4.82
CA ALA A 154 0.93 -18.85 4.48
C ALA A 154 2.42 -18.47 4.36
N CYS A 155 2.70 -17.27 3.83
CA CYS A 155 4.07 -16.72 3.81
C CYS A 155 4.58 -16.41 5.22
N LYS A 156 3.74 -15.83 6.09
CA LYS A 156 4.11 -15.53 7.49
C LYS A 156 4.37 -16.78 8.31
N ASP A 157 3.57 -17.81 8.08
CA ASP A 157 3.67 -19.10 8.76
C ASP A 157 4.79 -20.01 8.19
N GLY A 158 5.43 -19.57 7.09
CA GLY A 158 6.54 -20.30 6.47
C GLY A 158 6.13 -21.47 5.58
N TYR A 159 4.84 -21.60 5.24
CA TYR A 159 4.38 -22.64 4.30
C TYR A 159 4.77 -22.37 2.85
N ILE A 160 4.84 -21.10 2.46
CA ILE A 160 5.29 -20.68 1.14
C ILE A 160 6.32 -19.57 1.25
N TYR A 161 7.28 -19.59 0.35
CA TYR A 161 8.27 -18.53 0.17
C TYR A 161 8.16 -17.96 -1.23
N ILE A 162 7.93 -16.67 -1.35
CA ILE A 162 7.88 -15.96 -2.63
C ILE A 162 9.17 -15.15 -2.76
N HIS A 163 10.01 -15.55 -3.70
CA HIS A 163 11.27 -14.90 -4.02
C HIS A 163 11.05 -13.51 -4.62
N ASP A 164 11.90 -12.56 -4.31
CA ASP A 164 11.95 -11.19 -4.88
C ASP A 164 10.59 -10.46 -4.90
N GLN A 165 9.88 -10.47 -3.77
CA GLN A 165 8.58 -9.80 -3.67
C GLN A 165 8.64 -8.30 -4.03
N SER A 166 9.78 -7.64 -3.79
CA SER A 166 9.98 -6.22 -4.09
C SER A 166 10.03 -5.92 -5.59
N ALA A 167 10.39 -6.90 -6.41
CA ALA A 167 10.51 -6.75 -7.85
C ALA A 167 9.26 -7.24 -8.62
N ARG A 168 8.18 -7.62 -7.91
CA ARG A 168 6.98 -8.21 -8.53
C ARG A 168 5.86 -7.23 -8.86
N LEU A 169 6.06 -5.93 -8.66
CA LEU A 169 5.02 -4.95 -8.96
C LEU A 169 4.79 -4.81 -10.46
N ASP A 170 5.81 -4.54 -11.26
CA ASP A 170 5.72 -4.40 -12.71
C ASP A 170 7.07 -4.64 -13.40
N THR A 171 8.00 -5.33 -12.75
CA THR A 171 9.35 -5.54 -13.25
C THR A 171 9.61 -7.02 -13.51
N MET A 172 10.45 -7.32 -14.49
CA MET A 172 10.96 -8.67 -14.71
C MET A 172 12.13 -8.95 -13.77
N ASN A 173 12.05 -10.04 -12.99
CA ASN A 173 13.16 -10.45 -12.13
C ASN A 173 14.27 -11.17 -12.89
N CYS A 174 13.88 -11.96 -13.89
CA CYS A 174 14.79 -12.76 -14.69
C CYS A 174 14.31 -12.78 -16.13
N CYS A 175 15.22 -12.81 -17.06
CA CYS A 175 14.94 -13.07 -18.45
C CYS A 175 15.90 -14.11 -19.00
N LEU A 176 15.44 -14.87 -19.99
CA LEU A 176 16.28 -15.73 -20.82
C LEU A 176 16.21 -15.21 -22.25
N PHE A 177 17.35 -15.08 -22.88
CA PHE A 177 17.42 -14.71 -24.28
C PHE A 177 18.53 -15.52 -25.00
N ASP A 178 18.29 -15.82 -26.26
CA ASP A 178 19.25 -16.50 -27.11
C ASP A 178 20.26 -15.47 -27.64
N VAL A 179 21.44 -15.45 -27.05
CA VAL A 179 22.52 -14.52 -27.41
C VAL A 179 22.88 -14.67 -28.89
N GLY A 180 22.90 -15.89 -29.43
CA GLY A 180 23.19 -16.14 -30.82
C GLY A 180 22.21 -15.48 -31.78
N SER A 181 20.91 -15.53 -31.43
CA SER A 181 19.86 -14.85 -32.20
C SER A 181 19.95 -13.33 -32.11
N VAL A 182 20.31 -12.79 -30.93
CA VAL A 182 20.45 -11.34 -30.73
C VAL A 182 21.63 -10.77 -31.52
N LEU A 183 22.78 -11.47 -31.53
CA LEU A 183 23.98 -11.00 -32.23
C LEU A 183 23.87 -11.10 -33.76
N ARG A 184 23.02 -12.01 -34.26
CA ARG A 184 22.90 -12.29 -35.67
C ARG A 184 22.19 -11.15 -36.42
N GLY A 185 22.83 -10.56 -37.41
CA GLY A 185 22.29 -9.47 -38.22
C GLY A 185 22.40 -8.08 -37.60
N GLY A 186 22.90 -7.97 -36.38
CA GLY A 186 22.94 -6.72 -35.64
C GLY A 186 21.63 -6.37 -34.93
N PHE A 187 21.66 -5.40 -34.04
CA PHE A 187 20.50 -4.98 -33.22
C PHE A 187 20.68 -3.55 -32.70
N GLU A 188 19.60 -2.92 -32.24
CA GLU A 188 19.60 -1.63 -31.59
C GLU A 188 19.51 -1.77 -30.07
N MET A 189 20.35 -1.08 -29.32
CA MET A 189 20.30 -1.00 -27.86
C MET A 189 20.73 0.38 -27.38
N GLY A 190 19.92 1.02 -26.53
CA GLY A 190 20.24 2.35 -26.00
C GLY A 190 20.37 3.44 -27.07
N ASN A 191 19.57 3.39 -28.13
CA ASN A 191 19.63 4.28 -29.29
C ASN A 191 20.95 4.18 -30.11
N VAL A 192 21.67 3.05 -29.96
CA VAL A 192 22.88 2.75 -30.71
C VAL A 192 22.70 1.46 -31.48
N TRP A 193 23.07 1.46 -32.78
CA TRP A 193 23.07 0.25 -33.59
C TRP A 193 24.38 -0.53 -33.40
N TYR A 194 24.24 -1.80 -33.02
CA TYR A 194 25.33 -2.76 -32.92
C TYR A 194 25.32 -3.66 -34.15
N ASN A 195 26.44 -3.63 -34.91
CA ASN A 195 26.59 -4.52 -36.05
C ASN A 195 26.86 -5.95 -35.57
N GLU A 196 26.52 -6.94 -36.43
CA GLU A 196 26.88 -8.33 -36.18
C GLU A 196 28.42 -8.46 -35.98
N PRO A 197 28.88 -9.02 -34.84
CA PRO A 197 30.31 -9.16 -34.58
C PRO A 197 30.95 -10.15 -35.53
N LYS A 198 32.13 -9.76 -36.08
CA LYS A 198 32.88 -10.58 -37.03
C LYS A 198 34.06 -11.32 -36.39
N THR A 199 34.42 -10.98 -35.18
CA THR A 199 35.49 -11.60 -34.40
C THR A 199 34.97 -12.06 -33.05
N LEU A 200 35.66 -13.02 -32.44
CA LEU A 200 35.29 -13.52 -31.13
C LEU A 200 35.40 -12.44 -30.05
N ASP A 201 36.47 -11.63 -30.11
CA ASP A 201 36.65 -10.55 -29.13
C ASP A 201 35.50 -9.54 -29.18
N THR A 202 35.12 -9.08 -30.38
CA THR A 202 33.98 -8.17 -30.54
C THR A 202 32.67 -8.83 -30.08
N ALA A 203 32.52 -10.14 -30.30
CA ALA A 203 31.31 -10.85 -29.81
C ALA A 203 31.25 -10.86 -28.29
N PHE A 204 32.36 -11.05 -27.61
CA PHE A 204 32.38 -11.01 -26.13
C PHE A 204 32.14 -9.60 -25.59
N ASP A 205 32.69 -8.56 -26.22
CA ASP A 205 32.46 -7.17 -25.84
C ASP A 205 30.95 -6.83 -25.94
N VAL A 206 30.34 -7.14 -27.09
CA VAL A 206 28.89 -6.90 -27.31
C VAL A 206 28.02 -7.72 -26.37
N MET A 207 28.38 -8.98 -26.05
CA MET A 207 27.69 -9.78 -25.05
C MET A 207 27.79 -9.14 -23.67
N GLY A 208 28.94 -8.58 -23.29
CA GLY A 208 29.13 -7.85 -22.05
C GLY A 208 28.16 -6.67 -21.95
N ASP A 209 28.07 -5.86 -23.01
CA ASP A 209 27.13 -4.74 -23.08
C ASP A 209 25.66 -5.16 -22.97
N ILE A 210 25.27 -6.25 -23.66
CA ILE A 210 23.92 -6.81 -23.57
C ILE A 210 23.60 -7.22 -22.14
N ILE A 211 24.47 -7.97 -21.48
CA ILE A 211 24.28 -8.45 -20.11
C ILE A 211 24.14 -7.28 -19.14
N LEU A 212 25.05 -6.29 -19.23
CA LEU A 212 25.01 -5.11 -18.36
C LEU A 212 23.76 -4.27 -18.58
N SER A 213 23.37 -4.04 -19.84
CA SER A 213 22.17 -3.28 -20.17
C SER A 213 20.91 -4.00 -19.72
N THR A 214 20.83 -5.32 -19.91
CA THR A 214 19.70 -6.12 -19.44
C THR A 214 19.60 -6.11 -17.91
N ALA A 215 20.72 -6.27 -17.21
CA ALA A 215 20.76 -6.18 -15.76
C ALA A 215 20.31 -4.81 -15.25
N ALA A 216 20.71 -3.73 -15.90
CA ALA A 216 20.33 -2.36 -15.53
C ALA A 216 18.83 -2.08 -15.73
N GLN A 217 18.14 -2.80 -16.62
CA GLN A 217 16.70 -2.65 -16.87
C GLN A 217 15.82 -3.51 -15.97
N GLN A 218 16.41 -4.47 -15.27
CA GLN A 218 15.67 -5.38 -14.35
C GLN A 218 15.47 -4.81 -12.94
N TYR A 219 16.10 -3.69 -12.61
CA TYR A 219 16.09 -3.06 -11.29
C TYR A 219 15.52 -1.65 -11.33
#